data_e701313af6b32107c9b79b89db6bee6d
#
_entry.id   e701313af6b32107c9b79b89db6bee6d
#
_cell.length_a   1.000
_cell.length_b   1.000
_cell.length_c   1.000
_cell.angle_alpha   90.00
_cell.angle_beta   90.00
_cell.angle_gamma   90.00
#
_symmetry.space_group_name_H-M   'P 1'
#
loop_
_entity.id
_entity.type
_entity.pdbx_description
1 polymer ?
#
loop_
_entity_poly.entity_id
_entity_poly.type
_entity_poly.pdbx_seq_one_letter_code
_entity_poly.pdbx_strand_id
1 'polypeptide(L)'
;MSVVSPGTERAVLLDLPNAGARFPEYPGYQGAGTVRSGSSLPAGTRVAVRRARHAQVAVVPERLVRPLPDGVRPVDAAVWQLALTALHGLETGGQRPGEPVTVVGGGLLGIITRRLAAARGASRVKAVAASTAKAWTLRAEPLSVRHEPGGPDDDGTPLVLDVTDSGPGLAVAIAAASPGGRVVLLGSPRTERADVPLQLLHDRDLELRGAHVSRLGEADEDRLSDEFFTLLEQGRFTVRDVLSDYPAHKAAQVYHRVATDRTFISATLRWDAPRPATGRPPMSARPLRFGLIGCGDIGIEDAKALAAADEAELVACFDPVADLAEETTARFGGGRTPDVPALLARDDVDAVIVATPHDTHEQLFAAALAAGKHVLLEKPVAQDLVTARRMARRAHSTGALRTGVLFPTRTDPRFVQARAAIAAGEIGEPLGVTATYFTDKPAGYFQGGLSGRAPSSWRLDRARAGGGFLIMNLIHQIDTVRALLGREVDRVYAETAPSAVADAEGIEDAVSLVLRFGPIVATLIGSASVVGGTGMRTSVWGEKGEVALTPGFRLVRRAPLGPVAPDDYPVPTAIDLRTTAFTRFARAVRDGTPVDVTIADGLRTQAVVAAGYEAARLGRAVDPARLLDGGEA
;
A
#
# COMPACT_ATOMS: atom_id res chain seq x y z
N MET A 1 -9.75 -18.26 -15.93
CA MET A 1 -8.83 -17.89 -14.81
C MET A 1 -7.69 -17.05 -15.31
N SER A 2 -7.09 -16.25 -14.45
CA SER A 2 -5.84 -15.53 -14.75
C SER A 2 -4.84 -15.75 -13.63
N VAL A 3 -3.54 -15.62 -13.93
CA VAL A 3 -2.45 -15.84 -12.97
C VAL A 3 -1.79 -14.51 -12.65
N VAL A 4 -1.71 -14.20 -11.36
CA VAL A 4 -1.01 -13.02 -10.85
C VAL A 4 0.49 -13.23 -10.95
N SER A 5 1.23 -12.24 -11.43
CA SER A 5 2.70 -12.24 -11.50
C SER A 5 3.27 -11.30 -10.44
N PRO A 6 3.58 -11.78 -9.23
CA PRO A 6 3.90 -10.91 -8.10
C PRO A 6 5.10 -10.00 -8.33
N GLY A 7 6.10 -10.42 -9.10
CA GLY A 7 7.26 -9.58 -9.42
C GLY A 7 6.86 -8.33 -10.22
N THR A 8 6.19 -8.52 -11.36
CA THR A 8 5.76 -7.44 -12.25
C THR A 8 4.61 -6.64 -11.66
N GLU A 9 3.57 -7.33 -11.18
CA GLU A 9 2.35 -6.65 -10.70
C GLU A 9 2.57 -5.93 -9.38
N ARG A 10 3.47 -6.43 -8.52
CA ARG A 10 3.92 -5.69 -7.35
C ARG A 10 4.69 -4.43 -7.74
N ALA A 11 5.53 -4.52 -8.77
CA ALA A 11 6.27 -3.37 -9.25
C ALA A 11 5.32 -2.29 -9.78
N VAL A 12 4.30 -2.68 -10.56
CA VAL A 12 3.24 -1.77 -11.04
C VAL A 12 2.43 -1.22 -9.87
N LEU A 13 1.97 -2.07 -8.95
CA LEU A 13 1.15 -1.67 -7.80
C LEU A 13 1.85 -0.67 -6.88
N LEU A 14 3.16 -0.80 -6.70
CA LEU A 14 3.99 0.05 -5.84
C LEU A 14 4.76 1.12 -6.62
N ASP A 15 4.51 1.26 -7.92
CA ASP A 15 5.20 2.19 -8.83
C ASP A 15 6.73 2.12 -8.68
N LEU A 16 7.27 0.89 -8.68
CA LEU A 16 8.70 0.68 -8.54
C LEU A 16 9.45 1.11 -9.82
N PRO A 17 10.74 1.45 -9.75
CA PRO A 17 11.55 1.81 -10.90
C PRO A 17 11.42 0.80 -12.05
N ASN A 18 11.41 1.28 -13.27
CA ASN A 18 11.25 0.47 -14.50
C ASN A 18 9.94 -0.35 -14.57
N ALA A 19 8.93 -0.05 -13.76
CA ALA A 19 7.62 -0.70 -13.86
C ALA A 19 6.84 -0.25 -15.10
N GLY A 20 7.09 0.97 -15.60
CA GLY A 20 6.41 1.54 -16.75
C GLY A 20 4.92 1.81 -16.52
N ALA A 21 4.49 1.87 -15.27
CA ALA A 21 3.09 2.04 -14.90
C ALA A 21 2.57 3.44 -15.28
N ARG A 22 1.35 3.47 -15.84
CA ARG A 22 0.56 4.71 -16.04
C ARG A 22 -0.80 4.46 -15.43
N PHE A 23 -1.08 5.10 -14.31
CA PHE A 23 -2.36 4.93 -13.63
C PHE A 23 -3.48 5.75 -14.29
N PRO A 24 -4.73 5.21 -14.39
CA PRO A 24 -5.15 3.88 -13.92
C PRO A 24 -4.58 2.73 -14.77
N GLU A 25 -3.98 1.72 -14.10
CA GLU A 25 -3.42 0.54 -14.75
C GLU A 25 -4.30 -0.69 -14.49
N TYR A 26 -4.53 -1.48 -15.52
CA TYR A 26 -5.28 -2.73 -15.42
C TYR A 26 -4.30 -3.90 -15.41
N PRO A 27 -4.07 -4.53 -14.26
CA PRO A 27 -3.06 -5.56 -14.10
C PRO A 27 -3.43 -6.85 -14.84
N GLY A 28 -2.42 -7.72 -14.97
CA GLY A 28 -2.54 -9.02 -15.61
C GLY A 28 -2.06 -9.03 -17.06
N TYR A 29 -1.44 -10.14 -17.45
CA TYR A 29 -0.97 -10.34 -18.82
C TYR A 29 -0.97 -11.81 -19.27
N GLN A 30 -1.56 -12.71 -18.47
CA GLN A 30 -1.64 -14.14 -18.79
C GLN A 30 -2.81 -14.83 -18.12
N GLY A 31 -3.32 -15.90 -18.76
CA GLY A 31 -4.45 -16.64 -18.22
C GLY A 31 -4.87 -17.82 -19.09
N ALA A 32 -5.99 -18.43 -18.72
CA ALA A 32 -6.66 -19.46 -19.50
C ALA A 32 -8.18 -19.32 -19.36
N GLY A 33 -8.89 -19.71 -20.40
CA GLY A 33 -10.35 -19.59 -20.45
C GLY A 33 -10.97 -20.41 -21.54
N THR A 34 -12.18 -20.00 -21.95
CA THR A 34 -12.91 -20.55 -23.09
C THR A 34 -13.28 -19.46 -24.08
N VAL A 35 -13.19 -19.76 -25.35
CA VAL A 35 -13.63 -18.86 -26.43
C VAL A 35 -15.13 -18.64 -26.31
N ARG A 36 -15.59 -17.39 -26.28
CA ARG A 36 -17.01 -17.03 -26.39
C ARG A 36 -17.41 -16.77 -27.84
N SER A 37 -16.58 -16.01 -28.55
CA SER A 37 -16.70 -15.74 -29.97
C SER A 37 -15.32 -15.41 -30.53
N GLY A 38 -15.03 -15.77 -31.75
CA GLY A 38 -13.74 -15.53 -32.40
C GLY A 38 -13.86 -15.79 -33.91
N SER A 39 -12.81 -15.45 -34.66
CA SER A 39 -12.76 -15.58 -36.11
C SER A 39 -12.44 -17.01 -36.57
N SER A 40 -11.50 -17.69 -35.94
CA SER A 40 -11.04 -19.04 -36.33
C SER A 40 -11.32 -20.14 -35.30
N LEU A 41 -11.44 -19.80 -34.01
CA LEU A 41 -11.64 -20.79 -32.96
C LEU A 41 -13.11 -20.92 -32.55
N PRO A 42 -13.69 -22.13 -32.58
CA PRO A 42 -15.09 -22.36 -32.17
C PRO A 42 -15.35 -21.91 -30.73
N ALA A 43 -16.58 -21.42 -30.47
CA ALA A 43 -17.05 -21.16 -29.13
C ALA A 43 -16.97 -22.43 -28.25
N GLY A 44 -16.54 -22.29 -27.00
CA GLY A 44 -16.31 -23.41 -26.10
C GLY A 44 -14.90 -23.99 -26.12
N THR A 45 -14.06 -23.63 -27.12
CA THR A 45 -12.66 -24.06 -27.18
C THR A 45 -11.91 -23.58 -25.93
N ARG A 46 -11.25 -24.49 -25.21
CA ARG A 46 -10.36 -24.15 -24.09
C ARG A 46 -9.06 -23.56 -24.62
N VAL A 47 -8.62 -22.44 -24.04
CA VAL A 47 -7.45 -21.70 -24.54
C VAL A 47 -6.60 -21.17 -23.39
N ALA A 48 -5.28 -21.08 -23.65
CA ALA A 48 -4.38 -20.19 -22.94
C ALA A 48 -4.32 -18.83 -23.66
N VAL A 49 -4.11 -17.77 -22.89
CA VAL A 49 -4.00 -16.40 -23.41
C VAL A 49 -2.81 -15.68 -22.77
N ARG A 50 -2.12 -14.87 -23.55
CA ARG A 50 -1.06 -13.98 -23.06
C ARG A 50 -1.35 -12.53 -23.43
N ARG A 51 -0.71 -11.59 -22.72
CA ARG A 51 -0.95 -10.13 -22.84
C ARG A 51 -2.42 -9.76 -22.63
N ALA A 52 -3.15 -10.56 -21.84
CA ALA A 52 -4.53 -10.33 -21.46
C ALA A 52 -4.60 -9.86 -20.00
N ARG A 53 -5.38 -8.81 -19.76
CA ARG A 53 -5.63 -8.28 -18.41
C ARG A 53 -6.42 -9.28 -17.56
N HIS A 54 -6.37 -9.12 -16.25
CA HIS A 54 -7.26 -9.86 -15.35
C HIS A 54 -8.71 -9.43 -15.59
N ALA A 55 -9.50 -10.28 -16.22
CA ALA A 55 -10.88 -10.00 -16.56
C ALA A 55 -11.71 -11.29 -16.70
N GLN A 56 -13.02 -11.18 -16.46
CA GLN A 56 -13.96 -12.26 -16.72
C GLN A 56 -14.11 -12.51 -18.23
N VAL A 57 -14.03 -11.46 -19.02
CA VAL A 57 -14.05 -11.50 -20.48
C VAL A 57 -12.95 -10.59 -21.00
N ALA A 58 -12.17 -11.06 -21.93
CA ALA A 58 -11.12 -10.29 -22.59
C ALA A 58 -11.23 -10.44 -24.11
N VAL A 59 -10.96 -9.36 -24.84
CA VAL A 59 -10.76 -9.40 -26.28
C VAL A 59 -9.26 -9.43 -26.52
N VAL A 60 -8.79 -10.49 -27.17
CA VAL A 60 -7.36 -10.76 -27.36
C VAL A 60 -7.10 -11.06 -28.83
N PRO A 61 -6.05 -10.46 -29.45
CA PRO A 61 -5.63 -10.84 -30.80
C PRO A 61 -5.36 -12.34 -30.90
N GLU A 62 -5.78 -12.96 -31.98
CA GLU A 62 -5.75 -14.42 -32.16
C GLU A 62 -4.34 -15.03 -31.99
N ARG A 63 -3.28 -14.35 -32.46
CA ARG A 63 -1.88 -14.76 -32.27
C ARG A 63 -1.43 -14.86 -30.79
N LEU A 64 -2.22 -14.29 -29.88
CA LEU A 64 -1.98 -14.33 -28.43
C LEU A 64 -2.86 -15.37 -27.72
N VAL A 65 -3.57 -16.18 -28.49
CA VAL A 65 -4.48 -17.22 -28.01
C VAL A 65 -3.99 -18.58 -28.54
N ARG A 66 -3.96 -19.58 -27.67
CA ARG A 66 -3.57 -20.94 -28.06
C ARG A 66 -4.57 -21.96 -27.52
N PRO A 67 -5.15 -22.81 -28.38
CA PRO A 67 -5.98 -23.92 -27.93
C PRO A 67 -5.24 -24.83 -26.96
N LEU A 68 -5.92 -25.29 -25.93
CA LEU A 68 -5.36 -26.25 -24.98
C LEU A 68 -5.62 -27.66 -25.49
N PRO A 69 -4.56 -28.47 -25.65
CA PRO A 69 -4.70 -29.89 -25.94
C PRO A 69 -5.49 -30.63 -24.86
N ASP A 70 -6.07 -31.76 -25.23
CA ASP A 70 -6.77 -32.64 -24.28
C ASP A 70 -5.77 -33.15 -23.21
N GLY A 71 -6.22 -33.12 -21.94
CA GLY A 71 -5.37 -33.49 -20.82
C GLY A 71 -4.55 -32.34 -20.23
N VAL A 72 -4.26 -31.27 -20.95
CA VAL A 72 -3.56 -30.11 -20.42
C VAL A 72 -4.48 -29.32 -19.48
N ARG A 73 -3.99 -29.06 -18.28
CA ARG A 73 -4.74 -28.30 -17.27
C ARG A 73 -4.61 -26.78 -17.52
N PRO A 74 -5.71 -26.04 -17.49
CA PRO A 74 -5.70 -24.60 -17.72
C PRO A 74 -4.74 -23.82 -16.81
N VAL A 75 -4.58 -24.25 -15.55
CA VAL A 75 -3.71 -23.57 -14.57
C VAL A 75 -2.23 -23.64 -14.97
N ASP A 76 -1.78 -24.76 -15.52
CA ASP A 76 -0.40 -24.94 -15.94
C ASP A 76 -0.10 -24.17 -17.25
N ALA A 77 -1.08 -24.07 -18.14
CA ALA A 77 -0.98 -23.28 -19.37
C ALA A 77 -1.13 -21.77 -19.14
N ALA A 78 -1.80 -21.36 -18.07
CA ALA A 78 -2.05 -19.96 -17.75
C ALA A 78 -0.78 -19.15 -17.42
N VAL A 79 0.37 -19.80 -17.23
CA VAL A 79 1.68 -19.13 -17.03
C VAL A 79 2.50 -19.01 -18.33
N TRP A 80 1.87 -19.17 -19.48
CA TRP A 80 2.53 -19.17 -20.79
C TRP A 80 3.48 -17.99 -21.01
N GLN A 81 3.09 -16.77 -20.68
CA GLN A 81 3.98 -15.60 -20.86
C GLN A 81 5.24 -15.69 -20.00
N LEU A 82 5.14 -16.17 -18.75
CA LEU A 82 6.30 -16.38 -17.88
C LEU A 82 7.14 -17.57 -18.34
N ALA A 83 6.51 -18.60 -18.90
CA ALA A 83 7.23 -19.73 -19.48
C ALA A 83 8.07 -19.31 -20.69
N LEU A 84 7.55 -18.47 -21.57
CA LEU A 84 8.32 -17.89 -22.68
C LEU A 84 9.51 -17.07 -22.17
N THR A 85 9.32 -16.28 -21.12
CA THR A 85 10.42 -15.52 -20.51
C THR A 85 11.51 -16.45 -20.01
N ALA A 86 11.15 -17.52 -19.31
CA ALA A 86 12.10 -18.50 -18.79
C ALA A 86 12.83 -19.26 -19.90
N LEU A 87 12.10 -19.75 -20.92
CA LEU A 87 12.67 -20.46 -22.06
C LEU A 87 13.64 -19.57 -22.86
N HIS A 88 13.27 -18.30 -23.08
CA HIS A 88 14.15 -17.33 -23.72
C HIS A 88 15.44 -17.11 -22.92
N GLY A 89 15.37 -17.03 -21.61
CA GLY A 89 16.56 -16.93 -20.76
C GLY A 89 17.46 -18.15 -20.86
N LEU A 90 16.88 -19.34 -20.81
CA LEU A 90 17.63 -20.61 -20.96
C LEU A 90 18.31 -20.72 -22.34
N GLU A 91 17.63 -20.28 -23.40
CA GLU A 91 18.16 -20.24 -24.75
C GLU A 91 19.27 -19.19 -24.94
N THR A 92 19.06 -17.97 -24.45
CA THR A 92 20.06 -16.89 -24.42
C THR A 92 21.32 -17.34 -23.69
N GLY A 93 21.15 -18.11 -22.61
CA GLY A 93 22.25 -18.75 -21.88
C GLY A 93 22.87 -19.91 -22.63
N GLY A 94 22.27 -20.39 -23.70
CA GLY A 94 22.76 -21.54 -24.48
C GLY A 94 22.78 -22.83 -23.67
N GLN A 95 21.69 -23.10 -22.89
CA GLN A 95 21.56 -24.32 -22.10
C GLN A 95 21.72 -25.57 -22.98
N ARG A 96 22.53 -26.49 -22.53
CA ARG A 96 22.78 -27.80 -23.20
C ARG A 96 22.17 -28.95 -22.39
N PRO A 97 21.66 -30.00 -23.03
CA PRO A 97 21.28 -31.23 -22.33
C PRO A 97 22.45 -31.78 -21.51
N GLY A 98 22.20 -32.20 -20.27
CA GLY A 98 23.23 -32.69 -19.35
C GLY A 98 24.01 -31.58 -18.62
N GLU A 99 23.86 -30.32 -18.99
CA GLU A 99 24.53 -29.19 -18.31
C GLU A 99 23.85 -28.84 -17.00
N PRO A 100 24.59 -28.66 -15.89
CA PRO A 100 24.00 -28.15 -14.65
C PRO A 100 23.64 -26.67 -14.77
N VAL A 101 22.52 -26.27 -14.13
CA VAL A 101 21.98 -24.90 -14.16
C VAL A 101 21.74 -24.40 -12.75
N THR A 102 22.11 -23.15 -12.47
CA THR A 102 21.73 -22.46 -11.24
C THR A 102 20.73 -21.35 -11.54
N VAL A 103 19.67 -21.25 -10.73
CA VAL A 103 18.66 -20.18 -10.82
C VAL A 103 18.66 -19.40 -9.52
N VAL A 104 18.94 -18.10 -9.60
CA VAL A 104 18.93 -17.16 -8.47
C VAL A 104 17.60 -16.44 -8.45
N GLY A 105 16.79 -16.71 -7.42
CA GLY A 105 15.47 -16.13 -7.20
C GLY A 105 14.40 -17.18 -6.88
N GLY A 106 13.74 -17.03 -5.72
CA GLY A 106 12.72 -17.95 -5.19
C GLY A 106 11.27 -17.62 -5.58
N GLY A 107 11.03 -16.65 -6.49
CA GLY A 107 9.70 -16.27 -6.95
C GLY A 107 9.12 -17.19 -8.02
N LEU A 108 7.90 -16.86 -8.51
CA LEU A 108 7.20 -17.65 -9.53
C LEU A 108 8.06 -17.86 -10.79
N LEU A 109 8.70 -16.80 -11.33
CA LEU A 109 9.58 -16.92 -12.49
C LEU A 109 10.75 -17.87 -12.22
N GLY A 110 11.36 -17.81 -11.01
CA GLY A 110 12.44 -18.73 -10.63
C GLY A 110 11.99 -20.19 -10.58
N ILE A 111 10.80 -20.46 -10.06
CA ILE A 111 10.22 -21.81 -10.05
C ILE A 111 9.97 -22.32 -11.47
N ILE A 112 9.37 -21.48 -12.33
CA ILE A 112 9.11 -21.81 -13.73
C ILE A 112 10.45 -22.09 -14.45
N THR A 113 11.45 -21.23 -14.29
CA THR A 113 12.77 -21.37 -14.92
C THR A 113 13.44 -22.68 -14.50
N ARG A 114 13.43 -23.03 -13.22
CA ARG A 114 14.01 -24.30 -12.73
C ARG A 114 13.33 -25.52 -13.34
N ARG A 115 12.00 -25.52 -13.37
CA ARG A 115 11.23 -26.65 -13.92
C ARG A 115 11.43 -26.82 -15.41
N LEU A 116 11.53 -25.71 -16.14
CA LEU A 116 11.82 -25.76 -17.58
C LEU A 116 13.29 -26.15 -17.85
N ALA A 117 14.26 -25.69 -17.05
CA ALA A 117 15.64 -26.15 -17.16
C ALA A 117 15.76 -27.67 -16.96
N ALA A 118 15.07 -28.21 -15.94
CA ALA A 118 15.02 -29.66 -15.71
C ALA A 118 14.32 -30.38 -16.86
N ALA A 119 13.20 -29.85 -17.36
CA ALA A 119 12.47 -30.42 -18.50
C ALA A 119 13.30 -30.40 -19.80
N ARG A 120 14.20 -29.44 -19.98
CA ARG A 120 15.17 -29.39 -21.07
C ARG A 120 16.37 -30.32 -20.87
N GLY A 121 16.41 -31.10 -19.79
CA GLY A 121 17.45 -32.11 -19.56
C GLY A 121 18.68 -31.58 -18.84
N ALA A 122 18.57 -30.53 -18.01
CA ALA A 122 19.64 -30.17 -17.10
C ALA A 122 19.98 -31.36 -16.18
N SER A 123 21.26 -31.70 -16.03
CA SER A 123 21.70 -32.83 -15.17
C SER A 123 21.45 -32.53 -13.68
N ARG A 124 21.50 -31.26 -13.31
CA ARG A 124 21.23 -30.74 -11.97
C ARG A 124 20.71 -29.33 -12.08
N VAL A 125 19.70 -28.99 -11.29
CA VAL A 125 19.22 -27.59 -11.14
C VAL A 125 19.41 -27.15 -9.70
N LYS A 126 20.29 -26.18 -9.49
CA LYS A 126 20.54 -25.54 -8.19
C LYS A 126 19.67 -24.29 -8.10
N ALA A 127 19.08 -24.06 -6.95
CA ALA A 127 18.30 -22.87 -6.68
C ALA A 127 18.91 -22.09 -5.53
N VAL A 128 19.04 -20.78 -5.72
CA VAL A 128 19.54 -19.86 -4.70
C VAL A 128 18.48 -18.80 -4.45
N ALA A 129 18.05 -18.66 -3.19
CA ALA A 129 17.16 -17.55 -2.81
C ALA A 129 18.00 -16.39 -2.27
N ALA A 130 17.87 -15.22 -2.89
CA ALA A 130 18.50 -14.00 -2.41
C ALA A 130 17.94 -13.50 -1.07
N SER A 131 16.81 -14.08 -0.59
CA SER A 131 16.22 -13.79 0.72
C SER A 131 15.70 -15.07 1.38
N THR A 132 15.72 -15.11 2.72
CA THR A 132 15.19 -16.23 3.50
C THR A 132 13.67 -16.37 3.40
N ALA A 133 12.95 -15.30 3.04
CA ALA A 133 11.49 -15.28 2.98
C ALA A 133 10.88 -16.34 2.04
N LYS A 134 11.57 -16.70 0.96
CA LYS A 134 11.14 -17.71 -0.01
C LYS A 134 11.98 -18.99 0.01
N ALA A 135 12.85 -19.15 1.00
CA ALA A 135 13.71 -20.33 1.13
C ALA A 135 12.91 -21.64 1.24
N TRP A 136 11.66 -21.60 1.76
CA TRP A 136 10.79 -22.76 1.84
C TRP A 136 10.44 -23.35 0.47
N THR A 137 10.37 -22.52 -0.60
CA THR A 137 10.09 -22.98 -1.97
C THR A 137 11.21 -23.87 -2.52
N LEU A 138 12.40 -23.76 -1.94
CA LEU A 138 13.56 -24.57 -2.30
C LEU A 138 13.47 -25.99 -1.72
N ARG A 139 12.69 -26.16 -0.63
CA ARG A 139 12.51 -27.45 0.07
C ARG A 139 11.39 -28.31 -0.52
N ALA A 140 10.45 -27.69 -1.23
CA ALA A 140 9.28 -28.37 -1.79
C ALA A 140 9.56 -29.09 -3.13
N GLU A 141 10.76 -28.92 -3.69
CA GLU A 141 11.13 -29.52 -4.97
C GLU A 141 11.91 -30.84 -4.76
N PRO A 142 11.58 -31.91 -5.49
CA PRO A 142 12.27 -33.21 -5.37
C PRO A 142 13.71 -33.20 -5.90
N LEU A 143 14.16 -32.09 -6.50
CA LEU A 143 15.53 -31.89 -6.98
C LEU A 143 16.39 -31.36 -5.84
N SER A 144 17.48 -32.06 -5.55
CA SER A 144 18.42 -31.80 -4.46
C SER A 144 18.88 -30.34 -4.41
N VAL A 145 18.23 -29.55 -3.54
CA VAL A 145 18.64 -28.19 -3.24
C VAL A 145 19.54 -28.24 -2.01
N ARG A 146 20.84 -28.06 -2.20
CA ARG A 146 21.73 -27.71 -1.10
C ARG A 146 21.85 -26.21 -1.03
N HIS A 147 21.39 -25.64 0.06
CA HIS A 147 21.58 -24.25 0.38
C HIS A 147 22.76 -24.18 1.37
N GLU A 148 23.94 -23.87 0.86
CA GLU A 148 25.06 -23.37 1.65
C GLU A 148 25.68 -22.19 0.89
N PRO A 149 25.95 -21.04 1.55
CA PRO A 149 26.78 -20.02 0.96
C PRO A 149 28.19 -20.58 0.86
N GLY A 150 28.72 -20.70 -0.39
CA GLY A 150 30.08 -20.98 -0.73
C GLY A 150 30.96 -21.72 0.29
N GLY A 151 30.95 -23.05 0.26
CA GLY A 151 32.09 -23.83 0.79
C GLY A 151 33.22 -23.89 -0.24
N PRO A 152 34.47 -24.13 0.16
CA PRO A 152 35.64 -24.10 -0.69
C PRO A 152 35.70 -25.15 -1.84
N ASP A 153 34.70 -26.01 -1.95
CA ASP A 153 34.65 -27.10 -2.95
C ASP A 153 33.54 -26.96 -4.01
N ASP A 154 32.87 -25.79 -4.15
CA ASP A 154 31.86 -25.60 -5.19
C ASP A 154 32.45 -24.82 -6.38
N ASP A 155 32.93 -25.54 -7.40
CA ASP A 155 33.49 -24.98 -8.65
C ASP A 155 32.50 -24.11 -9.44
N GLY A 156 31.31 -23.84 -8.88
CA GLY A 156 30.24 -23.05 -9.47
C GLY A 156 29.46 -23.83 -10.55
N THR A 157 28.66 -23.12 -11.33
CA THR A 157 27.77 -23.69 -12.34
C THR A 157 28.02 -23.02 -13.70
N PRO A 158 28.13 -23.76 -14.82
CA PRO A 158 28.42 -23.16 -16.12
C PRO A 158 27.33 -22.27 -16.68
N LEU A 159 26.08 -22.43 -16.22
CA LEU A 159 24.95 -21.56 -16.57
C LEU A 159 24.18 -21.10 -15.33
N VAL A 160 24.14 -19.80 -15.12
CA VAL A 160 23.39 -19.17 -14.02
C VAL A 160 22.36 -18.20 -14.58
N LEU A 161 21.11 -18.32 -14.14
CA LEU A 161 20.05 -17.38 -14.49
C LEU A 161 19.69 -16.54 -13.26
N ASP A 162 19.84 -15.22 -13.36
CA ASP A 162 19.33 -14.28 -12.38
C ASP A 162 17.91 -13.85 -12.75
N VAL A 163 16.94 -14.32 -11.97
CA VAL A 163 15.52 -13.95 -12.11
C VAL A 163 15.06 -12.99 -11.02
N THR A 164 16.01 -12.38 -10.32
CA THR A 164 15.71 -11.35 -9.32
C THR A 164 15.54 -9.98 -9.97
N ASP A 165 15.13 -9.01 -9.19
CA ASP A 165 14.97 -7.62 -9.61
C ASP A 165 16.02 -6.69 -8.96
N SER A 166 17.12 -7.25 -8.41
CA SER A 166 18.00 -6.53 -7.50
C SER A 166 19.50 -6.71 -7.80
N GLY A 167 20.30 -5.67 -7.53
CA GLY A 167 21.75 -5.74 -7.61
C GLY A 167 22.38 -6.82 -6.73
N PRO A 168 21.97 -7.01 -5.47
CA PRO A 168 22.43 -8.13 -4.66
C PRO A 168 22.17 -9.52 -5.26
N GLY A 169 21.04 -9.70 -5.96
CA GLY A 169 20.75 -10.94 -6.68
C GLY A 169 21.75 -11.20 -7.81
N LEU A 170 22.08 -10.17 -8.58
CA LEU A 170 23.09 -10.25 -9.63
C LEU A 170 24.47 -10.61 -9.07
N ALA A 171 24.88 -10.00 -7.96
CA ALA A 171 26.17 -10.33 -7.32
C ALA A 171 26.24 -11.80 -6.90
N VAL A 172 25.14 -12.35 -6.35
CA VAL A 172 25.01 -13.77 -6.02
C VAL A 172 25.09 -14.64 -7.28
N ALA A 173 24.44 -14.23 -8.38
CA ALA A 173 24.49 -14.98 -9.64
C ALA A 173 25.91 -15.05 -10.23
N ILE A 174 26.63 -13.94 -10.21
CA ILE A 174 28.02 -13.86 -10.65
C ILE A 174 28.90 -14.76 -9.77
N ALA A 175 28.75 -14.73 -8.46
CA ALA A 175 29.49 -15.56 -7.53
C ALA A 175 29.22 -17.07 -7.72
N ALA A 176 28.01 -17.44 -8.15
CA ALA A 176 27.59 -18.82 -8.37
C ALA A 176 28.08 -19.42 -9.73
N ALA A 177 28.65 -18.61 -10.62
CA ALA A 177 29.11 -19.06 -11.91
C ALA A 177 30.51 -19.71 -11.82
N SER A 178 30.72 -20.83 -12.52
CA SER A 178 32.05 -21.46 -12.68
C SER A 178 32.94 -20.64 -13.63
N PRO A 179 34.26 -20.82 -13.62
CA PRO A 179 35.13 -20.23 -14.62
C PRO A 179 34.65 -20.53 -16.05
N GLY A 180 34.65 -19.53 -16.92
CA GLY A 180 34.10 -19.62 -18.29
C GLY A 180 32.57 -19.72 -18.32
N GLY A 181 31.89 -19.48 -17.18
CA GLY A 181 30.44 -19.59 -17.04
C GLY A 181 29.67 -18.42 -17.65
N ARG A 182 28.37 -18.64 -17.84
CA ARG A 182 27.44 -17.68 -18.44
C ARG A 182 26.40 -17.28 -17.39
N VAL A 183 26.28 -15.98 -17.17
CA VAL A 183 25.25 -15.40 -16.28
C VAL A 183 24.21 -14.67 -17.12
N VAL A 184 22.93 -15.03 -17.00
CA VAL A 184 21.83 -14.44 -17.76
C VAL A 184 20.95 -13.61 -16.85
N LEU A 185 20.84 -12.33 -17.17
CA LEU A 185 19.92 -11.41 -16.54
C LEU A 185 18.52 -11.57 -17.14
N LEU A 186 17.64 -12.22 -16.43
CA LEU A 186 16.27 -12.53 -16.84
C LEU A 186 15.23 -11.74 -16.04
N GLY A 187 15.52 -11.43 -14.79
CA GLY A 187 14.69 -10.59 -13.96
C GLY A 187 14.67 -9.14 -14.46
N SER A 188 13.53 -8.45 -14.32
CA SER A 188 13.44 -7.04 -14.70
C SER A 188 14.03 -6.16 -13.59
N PRO A 189 15.19 -5.51 -13.83
CA PRO A 189 15.86 -4.72 -12.79
C PRO A 189 14.99 -3.56 -12.29
N ARG A 190 14.96 -3.34 -10.97
CA ARG A 190 14.28 -2.22 -10.32
C ARG A 190 15.27 -1.12 -9.92
N THR A 191 16.50 -1.19 -10.41
CA THR A 191 17.54 -0.17 -10.25
C THR A 191 18.14 0.14 -11.61
N GLU A 192 18.54 1.39 -11.82
CA GLU A 192 19.26 1.78 -13.06
C GLU A 192 20.71 1.32 -13.05
N ARG A 193 21.27 1.12 -11.85
CA ARG A 193 22.66 0.75 -11.63
C ARG A 193 22.76 -0.35 -10.57
N ALA A 194 23.70 -1.25 -10.74
CA ALA A 194 24.05 -2.25 -9.75
C ALA A 194 25.59 -2.35 -9.66
N ASP A 195 26.08 -2.60 -8.44
CA ASP A 195 27.49 -2.89 -8.24
C ASP A 195 27.78 -4.29 -8.77
N VAL A 196 28.66 -4.36 -9.75
CA VAL A 196 29.08 -5.62 -10.36
C VAL A 196 30.52 -5.92 -9.91
N PRO A 197 30.81 -7.12 -9.39
CA PRO A 197 32.17 -7.48 -8.97
C PRO A 197 33.05 -7.71 -10.21
N LEU A 198 33.58 -6.62 -10.76
CA LEU A 198 34.35 -6.65 -12.03
C LEU A 198 35.56 -7.56 -11.96
N GLN A 199 36.26 -7.61 -10.81
CA GLN A 199 37.40 -8.51 -10.66
C GLN A 199 36.98 -9.97 -10.80
N LEU A 200 35.85 -10.36 -10.23
CA LEU A 200 35.34 -11.73 -10.32
C LEU A 200 34.94 -12.11 -11.75
N LEU A 201 34.34 -11.14 -12.49
CA LEU A 201 34.04 -11.32 -13.92
C LEU A 201 35.32 -11.55 -14.74
N HIS A 202 36.34 -10.72 -14.48
CA HIS A 202 37.63 -10.81 -15.18
C HIS A 202 38.39 -12.10 -14.82
N ASP A 203 38.52 -12.41 -13.51
CA ASP A 203 39.35 -13.53 -13.04
C ASP A 203 38.77 -14.90 -13.41
N ARG A 204 37.47 -14.97 -13.69
CA ARG A 204 36.78 -16.21 -14.06
C ARG A 204 36.34 -16.27 -15.53
N ASP A 205 36.68 -15.28 -16.35
CA ASP A 205 36.26 -15.21 -17.76
C ASP A 205 34.75 -15.37 -17.94
N LEU A 206 33.93 -14.68 -17.11
CA LEU A 206 32.48 -14.83 -17.11
C LEU A 206 31.81 -14.01 -18.22
N GLU A 207 30.79 -14.60 -18.84
CA GLU A 207 29.91 -13.89 -19.77
C GLU A 207 28.64 -13.40 -19.06
N LEU A 208 28.33 -12.13 -19.23
CA LEU A 208 27.06 -11.54 -18.73
C LEU A 208 26.13 -11.22 -19.90
N ARG A 209 24.95 -11.82 -19.96
CA ARG A 209 23.96 -11.68 -21.03
C ARG A 209 22.62 -11.18 -20.53
N GLY A 210 22.00 -10.22 -21.24
CA GLY A 210 20.62 -9.79 -20.97
C GLY A 210 19.63 -10.60 -21.80
N ALA A 211 18.50 -11.02 -21.20
CA ALA A 211 17.42 -11.70 -21.88
C ALA A 211 16.06 -11.04 -21.56
N HIS A 212 15.53 -10.28 -22.50
CA HIS A 212 14.22 -9.66 -22.34
C HIS A 212 13.23 -10.19 -23.37
N VAL A 213 12.12 -10.75 -22.91
CA VAL A 213 11.11 -11.45 -23.73
C VAL A 213 10.52 -10.61 -24.87
N SER A 214 10.51 -9.27 -24.75
CA SER A 214 10.05 -8.38 -25.84
C SER A 214 11.02 -8.30 -27.04
N ARG A 215 12.18 -8.91 -26.95
CA ARG A 215 13.16 -9.00 -28.05
C ARG A 215 13.00 -10.26 -28.89
N LEU A 216 12.12 -11.16 -28.48
CA LEU A 216 11.78 -12.33 -29.30
C LEU A 216 11.06 -11.89 -30.59
N GLY A 217 11.54 -12.41 -31.72
CA GLY A 217 10.81 -12.35 -32.96
C GLY A 217 9.60 -13.31 -32.96
N GLU A 218 8.62 -13.11 -33.83
CA GLU A 218 7.42 -13.95 -33.89
C GLU A 218 7.77 -15.45 -34.08
N ALA A 219 8.72 -15.78 -34.94
CA ALA A 219 9.13 -17.17 -35.17
C ALA A 219 9.70 -17.84 -33.91
N ASP A 220 10.47 -17.10 -33.11
CA ASP A 220 11.01 -17.62 -31.84
C ASP A 220 9.94 -17.70 -30.75
N GLU A 221 9.01 -16.74 -30.72
CA GLU A 221 7.83 -16.80 -29.84
C GLU A 221 7.01 -18.06 -30.13
N ASP A 222 6.77 -18.38 -31.40
CA ASP A 222 5.99 -19.55 -31.81
C ASP A 222 6.74 -20.84 -31.47
N ARG A 223 8.01 -20.95 -31.81
CA ARG A 223 8.85 -22.12 -31.52
C ARG A 223 8.93 -22.41 -30.01
N LEU A 224 9.20 -21.40 -29.17
CA LEU A 224 9.24 -21.56 -27.72
C LEU A 224 7.87 -21.85 -27.12
N SER A 225 6.81 -21.34 -27.75
CA SER A 225 5.44 -21.69 -27.37
C SER A 225 5.16 -23.17 -27.67
N ASP A 226 5.53 -23.65 -28.86
CA ASP A 226 5.38 -25.07 -29.23
C ASP A 226 6.17 -25.98 -28.26
N GLU A 227 7.37 -25.62 -27.91
CA GLU A 227 8.15 -26.34 -26.90
C GLU A 227 7.41 -26.37 -25.53
N PHE A 228 6.92 -25.24 -25.05
CA PHE A 228 6.21 -25.17 -23.78
C PHE A 228 4.95 -26.04 -23.77
N PHE A 229 4.13 -25.95 -24.80
CA PHE A 229 2.89 -26.74 -24.88
C PHE A 229 3.20 -28.24 -25.05
N THR A 230 4.24 -28.61 -25.77
CA THR A 230 4.71 -30.00 -25.83
C THR A 230 5.11 -30.54 -24.45
N LEU A 231 5.80 -29.73 -23.63
CA LEU A 231 6.15 -30.13 -22.26
C LEU A 231 4.91 -30.29 -21.37
N LEU A 232 3.87 -29.47 -21.58
CA LEU A 232 2.59 -29.62 -20.88
C LEU A 232 1.87 -30.92 -21.27
N GLU A 233 1.81 -31.24 -22.58
CA GLU A 233 1.21 -32.48 -23.10
C GLU A 233 1.90 -33.72 -22.56
N GLN A 234 3.23 -33.68 -22.46
CA GLN A 234 4.03 -34.76 -21.90
C GLN A 234 3.96 -34.86 -20.37
N GLY A 235 3.26 -33.96 -19.69
CA GLY A 235 3.18 -33.89 -18.24
C GLY A 235 4.53 -33.55 -17.56
N ARG A 236 5.47 -32.97 -18.30
CA ARG A 236 6.84 -32.64 -17.83
C ARG A 236 6.92 -31.26 -17.18
N PHE A 237 5.81 -30.52 -17.14
CA PHE A 237 5.74 -29.21 -16.50
C PHE A 237 4.41 -29.03 -15.75
N THR A 238 4.48 -28.46 -14.54
CA THR A 238 3.34 -28.02 -13.73
C THR A 238 3.73 -26.91 -12.79
N VAL A 239 2.80 -26.05 -12.40
CA VAL A 239 2.98 -24.97 -11.39
C VAL A 239 1.85 -24.89 -10.38
N ARG A 240 0.85 -25.76 -10.48
CA ARG A 240 -0.35 -25.68 -9.64
C ARG A 240 -0.07 -25.82 -8.14
N ASP A 241 0.96 -26.56 -7.78
CA ASP A 241 1.40 -26.83 -6.41
C ASP A 241 1.93 -25.59 -5.68
N VAL A 242 2.27 -24.55 -6.43
CA VAL A 242 2.79 -23.28 -5.88
C VAL A 242 1.85 -22.09 -6.08
N LEU A 243 0.71 -22.30 -6.72
CA LEU A 243 -0.31 -21.28 -6.94
C LEU A 243 -1.46 -21.42 -5.94
N SER A 244 -1.75 -20.35 -5.21
CA SER A 244 -2.94 -20.26 -4.36
C SER A 244 -4.16 -19.90 -5.21
N ASP A 245 -5.29 -20.57 -5.02
CA ASP A 245 -6.49 -20.38 -5.85
C ASP A 245 -7.52 -19.51 -5.15
N TYR A 246 -7.90 -18.40 -5.80
CA TYR A 246 -8.86 -17.43 -5.27
C TYR A 246 -9.99 -17.14 -6.27
N PRO A 247 -11.22 -16.97 -5.80
CA PRO A 247 -12.27 -16.38 -6.63
C PRO A 247 -11.94 -14.90 -6.92
N ALA A 248 -12.24 -14.42 -8.13
CA ALA A 248 -11.82 -13.09 -8.59
C ALA A 248 -12.30 -11.93 -7.71
N HIS A 249 -13.44 -12.08 -7.02
CA HIS A 249 -13.93 -11.07 -6.08
C HIS A 249 -13.02 -10.87 -4.85
N LYS A 250 -12.06 -11.77 -4.61
CA LYS A 250 -11.00 -11.63 -3.58
C LYS A 250 -9.70 -11.04 -4.13
N ALA A 251 -9.70 -10.50 -5.35
CA ALA A 251 -8.50 -9.92 -5.96
C ALA A 251 -7.82 -8.87 -5.07
N ALA A 252 -8.59 -8.00 -4.39
CA ALA A 252 -8.03 -7.02 -3.44
C ALA A 252 -7.21 -7.69 -2.33
N GLN A 253 -7.67 -8.82 -1.78
CA GLN A 253 -6.92 -9.60 -0.77
C GLN A 253 -5.63 -10.18 -1.37
N VAL A 254 -5.68 -10.67 -2.60
CA VAL A 254 -4.51 -11.20 -3.31
C VAL A 254 -3.48 -10.10 -3.53
N TYR A 255 -3.91 -8.91 -4.03
CA TYR A 255 -3.02 -7.78 -4.25
C TYR A 255 -2.46 -7.20 -2.95
N HIS A 256 -3.22 -7.23 -1.87
CA HIS A 256 -2.68 -6.90 -0.55
C HIS A 256 -1.53 -7.84 -0.17
N ARG A 257 -1.68 -9.16 -0.38
CA ARG A 257 -0.59 -10.12 -0.16
C ARG A 257 0.59 -9.90 -1.12
N VAL A 258 0.34 -9.61 -2.39
CA VAL A 258 1.39 -9.25 -3.35
C VAL A 258 2.22 -8.06 -2.86
N ALA A 259 1.58 -7.06 -2.27
CA ALA A 259 2.26 -5.87 -1.74
C ALA A 259 3.05 -6.15 -0.45
N THR A 260 2.48 -6.92 0.48
CA THR A 260 2.94 -7.00 1.88
C THR A 260 3.57 -8.33 2.27
N ASP A 261 3.20 -9.45 1.64
CA ASP A 261 3.64 -10.80 2.02
C ASP A 261 4.80 -11.27 1.12
N ARG A 262 6.02 -11.14 1.60
CA ARG A 262 7.23 -11.58 0.88
C ARG A 262 7.33 -13.11 0.70
N THR A 263 6.57 -13.88 1.45
CA THR A 263 6.50 -15.34 1.32
C THR A 263 5.51 -15.78 0.24
N PHE A 264 4.63 -14.89 -0.20
CA PHE A 264 3.62 -15.17 -1.20
C PHE A 264 4.25 -15.42 -2.58
N ILE A 265 3.98 -16.57 -3.19
CA ILE A 265 4.52 -16.93 -4.49
C ILE A 265 3.66 -16.40 -5.62
N SER A 266 2.39 -16.80 -5.67
CA SER A 266 1.44 -16.32 -6.66
C SER A 266 0.03 -16.86 -6.39
N ALA A 267 -0.93 -16.39 -7.19
CA ALA A 267 -2.31 -16.85 -7.15
C ALA A 267 -2.93 -16.99 -8.54
N THR A 268 -3.92 -17.86 -8.65
CA THR A 268 -4.92 -17.82 -9.71
C THR A 268 -6.14 -17.03 -9.26
N LEU A 269 -6.72 -16.24 -10.16
CA LEU A 269 -8.02 -15.60 -10.00
C LEU A 269 -9.05 -16.32 -10.86
N ARG A 270 -10.05 -16.97 -10.22
CA ARG A 270 -11.16 -17.63 -10.92
C ARG A 270 -12.31 -16.66 -11.13
N TRP A 271 -12.67 -16.44 -12.39
CA TRP A 271 -13.68 -15.48 -12.79
C TRP A 271 -15.09 -16.05 -12.89
N ASP A 272 -15.23 -17.36 -12.86
CA ASP A 272 -16.47 -18.14 -12.93
C ASP A 272 -16.99 -18.58 -11.55
N ALA A 273 -16.24 -18.31 -10.48
CA ALA A 273 -16.67 -18.66 -9.13
C ALA A 273 -17.92 -17.84 -8.75
N PRO A 274 -19.01 -18.48 -8.29
CA PRO A 274 -20.19 -17.77 -7.82
C PRO A 274 -19.80 -16.82 -6.69
N ARG A 275 -20.28 -15.58 -6.77
CA ARG A 275 -20.18 -14.64 -5.67
C ARG A 275 -20.94 -15.23 -4.48
N PRO A 276 -20.36 -15.30 -3.26
CA PRO A 276 -21.13 -15.76 -2.13
C PRO A 276 -22.40 -14.92 -2.03
N ALA A 277 -23.55 -15.59 -1.92
CA ALA A 277 -24.84 -14.92 -1.71
C ALA A 277 -24.80 -14.28 -0.31
N THR A 278 -24.34 -13.05 -0.25
CA THR A 278 -24.58 -12.20 0.90
C THR A 278 -26.06 -11.84 0.83
N GLY A 279 -26.84 -12.17 1.86
CA GLY A 279 -28.31 -11.98 1.91
C GLY A 279 -28.77 -10.51 1.92
N ARG A 280 -27.97 -9.61 1.35
CA ARG A 280 -28.32 -8.24 1.05
C ARG A 280 -28.04 -8.02 -0.44
N PRO A 281 -28.97 -7.43 -1.23
CA PRO A 281 -28.68 -7.12 -2.60
C PRO A 281 -27.37 -6.32 -2.64
N PRO A 282 -26.44 -6.61 -3.58
CA PRO A 282 -25.21 -5.85 -3.67
C PRO A 282 -25.60 -4.38 -3.75
N MET A 283 -25.07 -3.56 -2.84
CA MET A 283 -25.11 -2.12 -3.02
C MET A 283 -24.55 -1.90 -4.43
N SER A 284 -25.44 -1.43 -5.32
CA SER A 284 -25.23 -1.33 -6.76
C SER A 284 -23.85 -0.73 -7.06
N ALA A 285 -23.36 -0.90 -8.27
CA ALA A 285 -22.11 -0.32 -8.79
C ALA A 285 -22.09 1.23 -8.78
N ARG A 286 -22.99 1.86 -8.04
CA ARG A 286 -23.06 3.32 -7.86
C ARG A 286 -22.08 3.78 -6.79
N PRO A 287 -21.57 5.02 -6.90
CA PRO A 287 -20.79 5.66 -5.84
C PRO A 287 -21.53 5.69 -4.50
N LEU A 288 -20.79 5.65 -3.38
CA LEU A 288 -21.34 5.88 -2.05
C LEU A 288 -21.73 7.36 -1.93
N ARG A 289 -22.99 7.64 -1.57
CA ARG A 289 -23.56 9.00 -1.56
C ARG A 289 -23.35 9.65 -0.21
N PHE A 290 -22.61 10.75 -0.23
CA PHE A 290 -22.26 11.49 0.97
C PHE A 290 -23.11 12.76 1.17
N GLY A 291 -23.52 13.00 2.42
CA GLY A 291 -23.93 14.31 2.92
C GLY A 291 -22.75 14.99 3.63
N LEU A 292 -22.48 16.24 3.32
CA LEU A 292 -21.47 17.06 3.99
C LEU A 292 -22.13 17.98 5.02
N ILE A 293 -21.69 17.88 6.27
CA ILE A 293 -22.11 18.75 7.37
C ILE A 293 -20.93 19.64 7.75
N GLY A 294 -21.04 20.93 7.45
CA GLY A 294 -19.97 21.92 7.58
C GLY A 294 -19.28 22.18 6.24
N CYS A 295 -19.46 23.38 5.68
CA CYS A 295 -18.91 23.83 4.40
C CYS A 295 -17.83 24.91 4.56
N GLY A 296 -17.16 24.95 5.71
CA GLY A 296 -16.02 25.83 5.97
C GLY A 296 -14.77 25.44 5.15
N ASP A 297 -13.59 25.92 5.56
CA ASP A 297 -12.31 25.67 4.85
C ASP A 297 -12.00 24.18 4.63
N ILE A 298 -12.27 23.35 5.65
CA ILE A 298 -12.02 21.91 5.51
C ILE A 298 -13.15 21.24 4.74
N GLY A 299 -14.40 21.61 4.98
CA GLY A 299 -15.55 21.04 4.27
C GLY A 299 -15.50 21.26 2.76
N ILE A 300 -14.99 22.41 2.29
CA ILE A 300 -14.86 22.65 0.85
C ILE A 300 -13.74 21.80 0.23
N GLU A 301 -12.66 21.52 0.96
CA GLU A 301 -11.62 20.58 0.51
C GLU A 301 -12.14 19.13 0.51
N ASP A 302 -13.00 18.76 1.46
CA ASP A 302 -13.69 17.48 1.46
C ASP A 302 -14.66 17.34 0.28
N ALA A 303 -15.44 18.39 -0.01
CA ALA A 303 -16.34 18.40 -1.16
C ALA A 303 -15.57 18.27 -2.49
N LYS A 304 -14.45 18.96 -2.62
CA LYS A 304 -13.54 18.84 -3.78
C LYS A 304 -12.99 17.43 -3.95
N ALA A 305 -12.55 16.83 -2.84
CA ALA A 305 -12.03 15.47 -2.83
C ALA A 305 -13.10 14.43 -3.17
N LEU A 306 -14.34 14.62 -2.69
CA LEU A 306 -15.49 13.79 -3.07
C LEU A 306 -15.82 13.89 -4.55
N ALA A 307 -15.84 15.11 -5.10
CA ALA A 307 -16.12 15.32 -6.53
C ALA A 307 -15.05 14.69 -7.43
N ALA A 308 -13.84 14.46 -6.92
CA ALA A 308 -12.73 13.80 -7.62
C ALA A 308 -12.67 12.28 -7.39
N ALA A 309 -13.52 11.72 -6.50
CA ALA A 309 -13.49 10.31 -6.13
C ALA A 309 -14.43 9.49 -7.02
N ASP A 310 -13.91 8.48 -7.71
CA ASP A 310 -14.71 7.61 -8.60
C ASP A 310 -15.79 6.78 -7.88
N GLU A 311 -15.62 6.54 -6.57
CA GLU A 311 -16.44 5.63 -5.77
C GLU A 311 -17.26 6.34 -4.68
N ALA A 312 -17.20 7.66 -4.63
CA ALA A 312 -17.92 8.50 -3.69
C ALA A 312 -18.56 9.69 -4.43
N GLU A 313 -19.71 10.14 -3.97
CA GLU A 313 -20.48 11.23 -4.58
C GLU A 313 -21.05 12.15 -3.51
N LEU A 314 -20.93 13.46 -3.72
CA LEU A 314 -21.55 14.47 -2.85
C LEU A 314 -22.98 14.71 -3.32
N VAL A 315 -23.97 14.38 -2.48
CA VAL A 315 -25.41 14.54 -2.85
C VAL A 315 -26.14 15.58 -2.01
N ALA A 316 -25.60 15.95 -0.86
CA ALA A 316 -26.22 16.95 0.02
C ALA A 316 -25.17 17.73 0.81
N CYS A 317 -25.43 19.02 1.08
CA CYS A 317 -24.61 19.85 1.95
C CYS A 317 -25.48 20.62 2.94
N PHE A 318 -24.93 20.83 4.13
CA PHE A 318 -25.47 21.72 5.13
C PHE A 318 -24.37 22.56 5.79
N ASP A 319 -24.62 23.84 5.92
CA ASP A 319 -23.88 24.77 6.77
C ASP A 319 -24.88 25.78 7.37
N PRO A 320 -24.72 26.22 8.64
CA PRO A 320 -25.58 27.28 9.21
C PRO A 320 -25.43 28.61 8.45
N VAL A 321 -24.32 28.85 7.79
CA VAL A 321 -24.13 29.97 6.87
C VAL A 321 -24.53 29.51 5.48
N ALA A 322 -25.72 29.91 5.02
CA ALA A 322 -26.32 29.43 3.78
C ALA A 322 -25.40 29.56 2.55
N ASP A 323 -24.72 30.70 2.44
CA ASP A 323 -23.83 31.03 1.30
C ASP A 323 -22.67 30.01 1.16
N LEU A 324 -22.15 29.48 2.28
CA LEU A 324 -21.10 28.45 2.26
C LEU A 324 -21.58 27.13 1.66
N ALA A 325 -22.80 26.73 1.99
CA ALA A 325 -23.41 25.52 1.43
C ALA A 325 -23.77 25.74 -0.05
N GLU A 326 -24.28 26.92 -0.42
CA GLU A 326 -24.59 27.26 -1.83
C GLU A 326 -23.34 27.29 -2.70
N GLU A 327 -22.26 27.94 -2.25
CA GLU A 327 -20.99 27.93 -2.97
C GLU A 327 -20.45 26.49 -3.15
N THR A 328 -20.51 25.68 -2.09
CA THR A 328 -20.03 24.30 -2.12
C THR A 328 -20.80 23.47 -3.13
N THR A 329 -22.14 23.55 -3.13
CA THR A 329 -22.97 22.81 -4.09
C THR A 329 -22.83 23.32 -5.51
N ALA A 330 -22.67 24.62 -5.73
CA ALA A 330 -22.43 25.20 -7.04
C ALA A 330 -21.12 24.73 -7.68
N ARG A 331 -20.10 24.47 -6.87
CA ARG A 331 -18.76 24.06 -7.36
C ARG A 331 -18.60 22.54 -7.49
N PHE A 332 -19.20 21.77 -6.61
CA PHE A 332 -18.90 20.34 -6.47
C PHE A 332 -20.12 19.43 -6.59
N GLY A 333 -21.30 20.01 -6.81
CA GLY A 333 -22.55 19.25 -6.93
C GLY A 333 -23.25 19.01 -5.60
N GLY A 334 -24.31 18.20 -5.65
CA GLY A 334 -25.21 17.97 -4.52
C GLY A 334 -26.26 19.07 -4.34
N GLY A 335 -27.08 18.94 -3.33
CA GLY A 335 -28.15 19.88 -2.99
C GLY A 335 -27.97 20.47 -1.59
N ARG A 336 -28.23 21.78 -1.42
CA ARG A 336 -28.30 22.40 -0.10
C ARG A 336 -29.50 21.88 0.66
N THR A 337 -29.33 21.59 1.95
CA THR A 337 -30.43 21.25 2.87
C THR A 337 -30.66 22.37 3.91
N PRO A 338 -31.88 22.56 4.43
CA PRO A 338 -32.18 23.63 5.37
C PRO A 338 -31.55 23.41 6.76
N ASP A 339 -31.41 22.16 7.16
CA ASP A 339 -30.85 21.76 8.45
C ASP A 339 -30.27 20.34 8.41
N VAL A 340 -29.60 19.92 9.49
CA VAL A 340 -29.02 18.59 9.65
C VAL A 340 -30.08 17.49 9.65
N PRO A 341 -31.23 17.62 10.39
CA PRO A 341 -32.30 16.63 10.31
C PRO A 341 -32.78 16.35 8.87
N ALA A 342 -32.99 17.40 8.09
CA ALA A 342 -33.39 17.25 6.68
C ALA A 342 -32.33 16.53 5.82
N LEU A 343 -31.04 16.80 6.05
CA LEU A 343 -29.95 16.09 5.40
C LEU A 343 -29.95 14.59 5.77
N LEU A 344 -30.08 14.29 7.07
CA LEU A 344 -30.05 12.93 7.59
C LEU A 344 -31.29 12.10 7.20
N ALA A 345 -32.43 12.75 6.98
CA ALA A 345 -33.67 12.09 6.55
C ALA A 345 -33.68 11.69 5.07
N ARG A 346 -32.73 12.13 4.26
CA ARG A 346 -32.68 11.81 2.83
C ARG A 346 -32.35 10.34 2.59
N ASP A 347 -33.10 9.66 1.75
CA ASP A 347 -32.86 8.27 1.34
C ASP A 347 -31.70 8.14 0.36
N ASP A 348 -31.30 9.24 -0.29
CA ASP A 348 -30.16 9.29 -1.18
C ASP A 348 -28.84 9.69 -0.49
N VAL A 349 -28.80 9.78 0.84
CA VAL A 349 -27.60 9.91 1.64
C VAL A 349 -27.30 8.57 2.30
N ASP A 350 -26.15 7.95 1.98
CA ASP A 350 -25.68 6.69 2.56
C ASP A 350 -24.73 6.92 3.74
N ALA A 351 -23.88 7.94 3.63
CA ALA A 351 -22.86 8.32 4.60
C ALA A 351 -22.82 9.83 4.82
N VAL A 352 -22.28 10.26 5.94
CA VAL A 352 -22.04 11.68 6.19
C VAL A 352 -20.59 11.96 6.53
N ILE A 353 -20.10 13.13 6.11
CA ILE A 353 -18.88 13.75 6.60
C ILE A 353 -19.28 14.83 7.60
N VAL A 354 -18.63 14.83 8.77
CA VAL A 354 -18.75 15.87 9.76
C VAL A 354 -17.46 16.68 9.76
N ALA A 355 -17.53 17.90 9.20
CA ALA A 355 -16.40 18.83 9.01
C ALA A 355 -16.67 20.17 9.73
N THR A 356 -17.14 20.10 10.95
CA THR A 356 -17.61 21.21 11.77
C THR A 356 -16.63 21.54 12.91
N PRO A 357 -16.85 22.57 13.74
CA PRO A 357 -16.07 22.78 14.96
C PRO A 357 -16.10 21.56 15.90
N HIS A 358 -15.00 21.31 16.61
CA HIS A 358 -14.77 20.09 17.38
C HIS A 358 -15.83 19.82 18.45
N ASP A 359 -16.38 20.86 19.07
CA ASP A 359 -17.42 20.80 20.10
C ASP A 359 -18.78 20.26 19.58
N THR A 360 -19.01 20.29 18.30
CA THR A 360 -20.24 19.81 17.66
C THR A 360 -20.19 18.36 17.20
N HIS A 361 -19.00 17.75 17.18
CA HIS A 361 -18.77 16.42 16.61
C HIS A 361 -19.64 15.34 17.27
N GLU A 362 -19.71 15.29 18.62
CA GLU A 362 -20.48 14.26 19.33
C GLU A 362 -21.96 14.27 18.96
N GLN A 363 -22.57 15.45 18.94
CA GLN A 363 -24.00 15.58 18.63
C GLN A 363 -24.31 15.14 17.21
N LEU A 364 -23.51 15.61 16.24
CA LEU A 364 -23.69 15.29 14.82
C LEU A 364 -23.42 13.82 14.53
N PHE A 365 -22.36 13.27 15.12
CA PHE A 365 -22.04 11.84 15.04
C PHE A 365 -23.18 10.99 15.58
N ALA A 366 -23.72 11.33 16.74
CA ALA A 366 -24.83 10.61 17.35
C ALA A 366 -26.11 10.66 16.50
N ALA A 367 -26.44 11.84 15.94
CA ALA A 367 -27.59 12.02 15.08
C ALA A 367 -27.47 11.22 13.78
N ALA A 368 -26.30 11.23 13.15
CA ALA A 368 -26.03 10.46 11.94
C ALA A 368 -26.18 8.95 12.16
N LEU A 369 -25.65 8.41 13.25
CA LEU A 369 -25.80 7.00 13.59
C LEU A 369 -27.26 6.62 13.89
N ALA A 370 -28.01 7.50 14.59
CA ALA A 370 -29.43 7.29 14.86
C ALA A 370 -30.26 7.28 13.56
N ALA A 371 -29.84 8.04 12.55
CA ALA A 371 -30.44 8.04 11.21
C ALA A 371 -29.96 6.88 10.31
N GLY A 372 -29.16 5.96 10.84
CA GLY A 372 -28.66 4.80 10.09
C GLY A 372 -27.59 5.13 9.04
N LYS A 373 -26.90 6.27 9.16
CA LYS A 373 -25.87 6.69 8.20
C LYS A 373 -24.47 6.24 8.65
N HIS A 374 -23.63 5.85 7.69
CA HIS A 374 -22.20 5.70 7.92
C HIS A 374 -21.58 7.06 8.20
N VAL A 375 -20.51 7.13 9.00
CA VAL A 375 -19.92 8.41 9.40
C VAL A 375 -18.41 8.43 9.17
N LEU A 376 -17.93 9.39 8.39
CA LEU A 376 -16.53 9.78 8.34
C LEU A 376 -16.39 11.15 9.03
N LEU A 377 -15.60 11.19 10.10
CA LEU A 377 -15.46 12.35 10.96
C LEU A 377 -14.13 13.04 10.68
N GLU A 378 -14.13 14.36 10.55
CA GLU A 378 -12.88 15.11 10.61
C GLU A 378 -12.22 14.98 11.99
N LYS A 379 -10.89 15.05 12.01
CA LYS A 379 -10.12 15.04 13.25
C LYS A 379 -10.20 16.41 13.98
N PRO A 380 -10.04 16.43 15.30
CA PRO A 380 -9.97 15.30 16.25
C PRO A 380 -11.33 14.61 16.39
N VAL A 381 -11.38 13.52 17.14
CA VAL A 381 -12.67 12.84 17.42
C VAL A 381 -13.62 13.79 18.13
N ALA A 382 -13.14 14.53 19.12
CA ALA A 382 -13.90 15.56 19.85
C ALA A 382 -12.95 16.63 20.42
N GLN A 383 -13.52 17.67 21.02
CA GLN A 383 -12.77 18.73 21.71
C GLN A 383 -12.04 18.24 22.98
N ASP A 384 -12.55 17.17 23.61
CA ASP A 384 -11.96 16.59 24.84
C ASP A 384 -12.01 15.05 24.83
N LEU A 385 -11.20 14.44 25.71
CA LEU A 385 -11.05 12.98 25.77
C LEU A 385 -12.31 12.28 26.34
N VAL A 386 -13.05 12.92 27.24
CA VAL A 386 -14.26 12.33 27.84
C VAL A 386 -15.33 12.16 26.78
N THR A 387 -15.54 13.19 25.96
CA THR A 387 -16.44 13.17 24.81
C THR A 387 -15.99 12.15 23.76
N ALA A 388 -14.70 12.13 23.42
CA ALA A 388 -14.15 11.15 22.47
C ALA A 388 -14.35 9.70 22.93
N ARG A 389 -14.23 9.40 24.23
CA ARG A 389 -14.53 8.07 24.80
C ARG A 389 -16.02 7.71 24.64
N ARG A 390 -16.95 8.66 24.85
CA ARG A 390 -18.38 8.40 24.63
C ARG A 390 -18.67 8.07 23.17
N MET A 391 -18.07 8.83 22.25
CA MET A 391 -18.20 8.59 20.81
C MET A 391 -17.63 7.22 20.40
N ALA A 392 -16.47 6.82 20.91
CA ALA A 392 -15.88 5.52 20.63
C ALA A 392 -16.75 4.35 21.12
N ARG A 393 -17.32 4.46 22.35
CA ARG A 393 -18.29 3.47 22.84
C ARG A 393 -19.51 3.36 21.93
N ARG A 394 -20.05 4.50 21.49
CA ARG A 394 -21.18 4.53 20.56
C ARG A 394 -20.84 3.92 19.21
N ALA A 395 -19.66 4.22 18.65
CA ALA A 395 -19.17 3.61 17.43
C ALA A 395 -19.07 2.07 17.53
N HIS A 396 -18.61 1.57 18.67
CA HIS A 396 -18.51 0.12 18.91
C HIS A 396 -19.88 -0.58 18.91
N SER A 397 -20.93 0.10 19.34
CA SER A 397 -22.28 -0.46 19.44
C SER A 397 -23.10 -0.40 18.14
N THR A 398 -22.59 0.17 17.05
CA THR A 398 -23.36 0.43 15.82
C THR A 398 -23.51 -0.75 14.86
N GLY A 399 -22.89 -1.89 15.14
CA GLY A 399 -23.03 -3.11 14.32
C GLY A 399 -22.55 -2.95 12.89
N ALA A 400 -23.48 -2.83 11.93
CA ALA A 400 -23.17 -2.79 10.49
C ALA A 400 -22.68 -1.43 9.98
N LEU A 401 -22.89 -0.33 10.73
CA LEU A 401 -22.46 0.99 10.29
C LEU A 401 -20.94 1.13 10.37
N ARG A 402 -20.36 1.73 9.34
CA ARG A 402 -18.93 2.06 9.31
C ARG A 402 -18.73 3.46 9.85
N THR A 403 -17.79 3.60 10.78
CA THR A 403 -17.41 4.87 11.38
C THR A 403 -15.90 5.02 11.33
N GLY A 404 -15.41 6.16 10.86
CA GLY A 404 -13.98 6.44 10.72
C GLY A 404 -13.62 7.87 11.06
N VAL A 405 -12.33 8.12 11.26
CA VAL A 405 -11.74 9.46 11.42
C VAL A 405 -10.83 9.73 10.23
N LEU A 406 -10.88 10.94 9.71
CA LEU A 406 -10.10 11.36 8.56
C LEU A 406 -8.67 11.74 8.96
N PHE A 407 -7.75 10.78 8.84
CA PHE A 407 -6.30 10.97 8.91
C PHE A 407 -5.70 10.64 7.54
N PRO A 408 -5.69 11.58 6.60
CA PRO A 408 -5.33 11.31 5.20
C PRO A 408 -3.91 10.75 5.02
N THR A 409 -2.97 11.07 5.91
CA THR A 409 -1.60 10.53 5.89
C THR A 409 -1.57 8.99 5.88
N ARG A 410 -2.56 8.34 6.51
CA ARG A 410 -2.66 6.86 6.52
C ARG A 410 -2.91 6.25 5.14
N THR A 411 -3.42 7.04 4.19
CA THR A 411 -3.65 6.63 2.80
C THR A 411 -2.49 6.99 1.87
N ASP A 412 -1.51 7.75 2.36
CA ASP A 412 -0.32 8.13 1.59
C ASP A 412 0.50 6.89 1.21
N PRO A 413 0.78 6.64 -0.07
CA PRO A 413 1.62 5.53 -0.50
C PRO A 413 2.99 5.50 0.19
N ARG A 414 3.58 6.67 0.49
CA ARG A 414 4.84 6.79 1.23
C ARG A 414 4.72 6.25 2.64
N PHE A 415 3.62 6.61 3.32
CA PHE A 415 3.31 6.09 4.66
C PHE A 415 3.11 4.57 4.62
N VAL A 416 2.34 4.06 3.66
CA VAL A 416 2.07 2.63 3.51
C VAL A 416 3.37 1.86 3.26
N GLN A 417 4.25 2.40 2.41
CA GLN A 417 5.56 1.82 2.12
C GLN A 417 6.49 1.87 3.35
N ALA A 418 6.56 3.02 4.04
CA ALA A 418 7.34 3.19 5.27
C ALA A 418 6.93 2.18 6.34
N ARG A 419 5.63 2.07 6.59
CA ARG A 419 5.08 1.11 7.55
C ARG A 419 5.40 -0.34 7.16
N ALA A 420 5.29 -0.67 5.88
CA ALA A 420 5.64 -2.00 5.38
C ALA A 420 7.13 -2.32 5.57
N ALA A 421 8.03 -1.37 5.30
CA ALA A 421 9.47 -1.52 5.48
C ALA A 421 9.84 -1.73 6.97
N ILE A 422 9.23 -0.95 7.87
CA ILE A 422 9.42 -1.12 9.33
C ILE A 422 8.92 -2.49 9.79
N ALA A 423 7.70 -2.87 9.39
CA ALA A 423 7.11 -4.16 9.75
C ALA A 423 7.88 -5.37 9.18
N ALA A 424 8.53 -5.21 8.02
CA ALA A 424 9.41 -6.22 7.43
C ALA A 424 10.78 -6.30 8.11
N GLY A 425 11.08 -5.43 9.08
CA GLY A 425 12.37 -5.38 9.77
C GLY A 425 13.52 -4.86 8.91
N GLU A 426 13.23 -4.09 7.86
CA GLU A 426 14.25 -3.57 6.93
C GLU A 426 15.23 -2.62 7.60
N ILE A 427 14.80 -1.92 8.65
CA ILE A 427 15.65 -1.08 9.49
C ILE A 427 16.10 -1.74 10.81
N GLY A 428 15.80 -3.03 11.00
CA GLY A 428 15.98 -3.71 12.30
C GLY A 428 14.91 -3.28 13.30
N GLU A 429 15.17 -3.49 14.62
CA GLU A 429 14.29 -2.96 15.66
C GLU A 429 14.36 -1.43 15.66
N PRO A 430 13.21 -0.72 15.67
CA PRO A 430 13.19 0.72 15.80
C PRO A 430 13.80 1.17 17.14
N LEU A 431 14.70 2.15 17.07
CA LEU A 431 15.40 2.73 18.24
C LEU A 431 14.83 4.09 18.61
N GLY A 432 14.38 4.87 17.63
CA GLY A 432 13.85 6.19 17.88
C GLY A 432 13.13 6.80 16.70
N VAL A 433 12.45 7.92 16.96
CA VAL A 433 11.68 8.68 15.96
C VAL A 433 11.89 10.17 16.17
N THR A 434 12.04 10.91 15.07
CA THR A 434 11.91 12.37 15.05
C THR A 434 10.77 12.74 14.13
N ALA A 435 9.84 13.57 14.59
CA ALA A 435 8.77 14.11 13.76
C ALA A 435 8.64 15.63 13.96
N THR A 436 8.45 16.36 12.86
CA THR A 436 8.28 17.80 12.90
C THR A 436 7.07 18.22 12.07
N TYR A 437 6.41 19.30 12.51
CA TYR A 437 5.36 19.94 11.74
C TYR A 437 5.42 21.45 11.93
N PHE A 438 5.97 22.15 10.94
CA PHE A 438 6.05 23.61 10.94
C PHE A 438 5.17 24.16 9.83
N THR A 439 4.29 25.10 10.20
CA THR A 439 3.37 25.75 9.26
C THR A 439 3.30 27.24 9.56
N ASP A 440 3.01 28.02 8.54
CA ASP A 440 2.85 29.48 8.61
C ASP A 440 1.33 29.79 8.57
N LYS A 441 0.74 30.04 9.74
CA LYS A 441 -0.66 30.40 9.87
C LYS A 441 -0.79 31.85 10.27
N PRO A 442 -1.37 32.70 9.41
CA PRO A 442 -1.61 34.10 9.76
C PRO A 442 -2.62 34.22 10.90
N ALA A 443 -2.61 35.36 11.60
CA ALA A 443 -3.56 35.64 12.69
C ALA A 443 -5.04 35.44 12.27
N GLY A 444 -5.38 35.82 11.04
CA GLY A 444 -6.72 35.61 10.47
C GLY A 444 -7.20 34.16 10.40
N TYR A 445 -6.27 33.20 10.41
CA TYR A 445 -6.62 31.76 10.45
C TYR A 445 -7.50 31.42 11.66
N PHE A 446 -7.20 31.99 12.80
CA PHE A 446 -7.94 31.72 14.03
C PHE A 446 -9.35 32.33 14.03
N GLN A 447 -9.60 33.34 13.18
CA GLN A 447 -10.88 34.07 13.07
C GLN A 447 -11.70 33.71 11.84
N GLY A 448 -11.15 32.99 10.86
CA GLY A 448 -11.86 32.72 9.60
C GLY A 448 -11.32 31.57 8.79
N GLY A 449 -10.30 30.86 9.31
CA GLY A 449 -9.60 29.82 8.56
C GLY A 449 -8.58 30.40 7.59
N LEU A 450 -7.96 29.57 6.75
CA LEU A 450 -6.92 29.99 5.78
C LEU A 450 -7.50 30.89 4.69
N SER A 451 -8.73 30.65 4.26
CA SER A 451 -9.38 31.42 3.19
C SER A 451 -10.15 32.64 3.69
N GLY A 452 -10.43 32.74 5.00
CA GLY A 452 -11.28 33.77 5.59
C GLY A 452 -12.76 33.66 5.21
N ARG A 453 -13.18 32.65 4.44
CA ARG A 453 -14.55 32.50 3.92
C ARG A 453 -15.60 32.14 4.97
N ALA A 454 -15.18 31.57 6.11
CA ALA A 454 -16.04 31.14 7.19
C ALA A 454 -15.68 31.86 8.50
N PRO A 455 -16.04 33.15 8.68
CA PRO A 455 -15.71 33.91 9.89
C PRO A 455 -16.24 33.18 11.12
N SER A 456 -15.35 32.86 12.05
CA SER A 456 -15.68 32.16 13.28
C SER A 456 -14.51 32.20 14.25
N SER A 457 -14.82 32.43 15.54
CA SER A 457 -13.83 32.49 16.61
C SER A 457 -13.68 31.17 17.40
N TRP A 458 -14.28 30.08 16.95
CA TRP A 458 -14.25 28.81 17.70
C TRP A 458 -12.84 28.29 17.98
N ARG A 459 -11.87 28.59 17.11
CA ARG A 459 -10.47 28.21 17.28
C ARG A 459 -9.75 28.95 18.39
N LEU A 460 -10.28 30.12 18.80
CA LEU A 460 -9.80 30.94 19.90
C LEU A 460 -10.45 30.55 21.25
N ASP A 461 -11.50 29.73 21.21
CA ASP A 461 -12.22 29.24 22.38
C ASP A 461 -11.73 27.83 22.73
N ARG A 462 -10.92 27.73 23.79
CA ARG A 462 -10.37 26.44 24.25
C ARG A 462 -11.44 25.40 24.56
N ALA A 463 -12.59 25.81 25.08
CA ALA A 463 -13.68 24.88 25.41
C ALA A 463 -14.30 24.26 24.16
N ARG A 464 -14.31 24.99 23.04
CA ARG A 464 -14.81 24.53 21.74
C ARG A 464 -13.76 23.81 20.92
N ALA A 465 -12.53 24.32 20.90
CA ALA A 465 -11.44 23.80 20.12
C ALA A 465 -10.70 22.64 20.80
N GLY A 466 -10.68 22.62 22.14
CA GLY A 466 -9.90 21.66 22.94
C GLY A 466 -8.44 22.06 23.17
N GLY A 467 -7.95 23.10 22.49
CA GLY A 467 -6.59 23.61 22.53
C GLY A 467 -6.16 24.20 21.19
N GLY A 468 -4.86 24.44 21.04
CA GLY A 468 -4.24 25.05 19.87
C GLY A 468 -3.60 24.05 18.91
N PHE A 469 -2.32 24.27 18.62
CA PHE A 469 -1.58 23.52 17.59
C PHE A 469 -1.49 22.02 17.87
N LEU A 470 -1.39 21.60 19.14
CA LEU A 470 -1.29 20.19 19.52
C LEU A 470 -2.49 19.39 19.00
N ILE A 471 -3.70 19.80 19.35
CA ILE A 471 -4.91 19.08 18.96
C ILE A 471 -5.34 19.38 17.52
N MET A 472 -5.09 20.60 17.01
CA MET A 472 -5.51 20.98 15.66
C MET A 472 -4.59 20.42 14.57
N ASN A 473 -3.28 20.30 14.83
CA ASN A 473 -2.26 20.03 13.80
C ASN A 473 -1.31 18.91 14.16
N LEU A 474 -0.61 18.98 15.32
CA LEU A 474 0.41 18.01 15.67
C LEU A 474 -0.18 16.60 15.90
N ILE A 475 -1.49 16.51 16.15
CA ILE A 475 -2.25 15.25 16.19
C ILE A 475 -2.02 14.36 14.95
N HIS A 476 -1.78 14.94 13.77
CA HIS A 476 -1.45 14.18 12.56
C HIS A 476 -0.11 13.44 12.69
N GLN A 477 0.90 14.09 13.30
CA GLN A 477 2.19 13.45 13.51
C GLN A 477 2.13 12.39 14.60
N ILE A 478 1.34 12.62 15.66
CA ILE A 478 1.11 11.62 16.71
C ILE A 478 0.47 10.36 16.10
N ASP A 479 -0.57 10.53 15.27
CA ASP A 479 -1.21 9.42 14.56
C ASP A 479 -0.23 8.70 13.62
N THR A 480 0.54 9.46 12.85
CA THR A 480 1.55 8.94 11.91
C THR A 480 2.57 8.07 12.63
N VAL A 481 3.17 8.55 13.73
CA VAL A 481 4.19 7.81 14.48
C VAL A 481 3.63 6.55 15.12
N ARG A 482 2.46 6.63 15.78
CA ARG A 482 1.78 5.46 16.35
C ARG A 482 1.53 4.38 15.28
N ALA A 483 1.04 4.80 14.13
CA ALA A 483 0.69 3.88 13.04
C ALA A 483 1.91 3.31 12.31
N LEU A 484 3.01 4.06 12.17
CA LEU A 484 4.27 3.55 11.60
C LEU A 484 4.88 2.47 12.49
N LEU A 485 4.94 2.73 13.80
CA LEU A 485 5.49 1.78 14.76
C LEU A 485 4.57 0.60 15.05
N GLY A 486 3.24 0.74 14.82
CA GLY A 486 2.25 -0.25 15.23
C GLY A 486 2.22 -0.49 16.74
N ARG A 487 2.58 0.53 17.53
CA ARG A 487 2.71 0.49 19.00
C ARG A 487 1.97 1.66 19.64
N GLU A 488 1.51 1.47 20.88
CA GLU A 488 0.87 2.53 21.66
C GLU A 488 1.91 3.28 22.50
N VAL A 489 1.55 4.51 22.88
CA VAL A 489 2.39 5.39 23.71
C VAL A 489 2.22 5.03 25.18
N ASP A 490 3.29 4.72 25.87
CA ASP A 490 3.28 4.41 27.30
C ASP A 490 3.41 5.67 28.17
N ARG A 491 4.08 6.72 27.64
CA ARG A 491 4.43 7.90 28.43
C ARG A 491 4.63 9.13 27.56
N VAL A 492 4.13 10.26 28.00
CA VAL A 492 4.23 11.56 27.34
C VAL A 492 4.88 12.57 28.27
N TYR A 493 5.91 13.26 27.76
CA TYR A 493 6.41 14.53 28.32
C TYR A 493 6.10 15.62 27.30
N ALA A 494 5.75 16.81 27.78
CA ALA A 494 5.37 17.90 26.89
C ALA A 494 5.74 19.26 27.44
N GLU A 495 6.06 20.18 26.52
CA GLU A 495 6.11 21.60 26.73
C GLU A 495 5.28 22.30 25.67
N THR A 496 4.54 23.32 26.06
CA THR A 496 3.73 24.15 25.16
C THR A 496 4.04 25.62 25.37
N ALA A 497 4.05 26.39 24.30
CA ALA A 497 4.18 27.84 24.39
C ALA A 497 2.86 28.51 23.91
N PRO A 498 2.42 29.60 24.55
CA PRO A 498 1.23 30.33 24.14
C PRO A 498 1.38 30.84 22.70
N SER A 499 0.25 31.06 22.04
CA SER A 499 0.25 31.58 20.67
C SER A 499 0.87 32.97 20.60
N ALA A 500 1.80 33.13 19.66
CA ALA A 500 2.36 34.42 19.32
C ALA A 500 1.44 35.28 18.42
N VAL A 501 0.43 34.65 17.82
CA VAL A 501 -0.44 35.24 16.79
C VAL A 501 -1.90 35.35 17.25
N ALA A 502 -2.34 34.44 18.11
CA ALA A 502 -3.69 34.41 18.63
C ALA A 502 -3.72 35.04 20.03
N ASP A 503 -4.45 36.13 20.16
CA ASP A 503 -4.74 36.72 21.48
C ASP A 503 -5.87 35.92 22.16
N ALA A 504 -5.52 34.71 22.63
CA ALA A 504 -6.46 33.80 23.25
C ALA A 504 -5.80 32.97 24.36
N GLU A 505 -6.40 33.02 25.54
CA GLU A 505 -5.92 32.28 26.69
C GLU A 505 -6.02 30.77 26.49
N GLY A 506 -4.91 30.06 26.73
CA GLY A 506 -4.84 28.60 26.65
C GLY A 506 -4.83 28.02 25.24
N ILE A 507 -4.60 28.83 24.22
CA ILE A 507 -4.32 28.41 22.84
C ILE A 507 -2.81 28.49 22.62
N GLU A 508 -2.18 27.34 22.41
CA GLU A 508 -0.75 27.24 22.12
C GLU A 508 -0.51 27.13 20.60
N ASP A 509 0.62 27.64 20.13
CA ASP A 509 1.05 27.49 18.73
C ASP A 509 2.42 26.83 18.58
N ALA A 510 3.14 26.57 19.68
CA ALA A 510 4.37 25.80 19.68
C ALA A 510 4.32 24.67 20.71
N VAL A 511 4.76 23.50 20.31
CA VAL A 511 4.68 22.28 21.10
C VAL A 511 5.92 21.42 20.91
N SER A 512 6.48 20.90 22.01
CA SER A 512 7.49 19.86 22.02
C SER A 512 7.00 18.68 22.85
N LEU A 513 7.03 17.47 22.25
CA LEU A 513 6.64 16.23 22.90
C LEU A 513 7.80 15.24 22.90
N VAL A 514 7.95 14.50 24.00
CA VAL A 514 8.72 13.26 24.04
C VAL A 514 7.76 12.13 24.37
N LEU A 515 7.62 11.20 23.44
CA LEU A 515 6.76 10.03 23.55
C LEU A 515 7.58 8.77 23.76
N ARG A 516 7.12 7.89 24.63
CA ARG A 516 7.72 6.60 24.89
C ARG A 516 6.86 5.47 24.34
N PHE A 517 7.47 4.51 23.63
CA PHE A 517 6.86 3.29 23.11
C PHE A 517 7.72 2.08 23.53
N GLY A 518 7.59 1.63 24.78
CA GLY A 518 8.52 0.66 25.34
C GLY A 518 9.96 1.19 25.36
N PRO A 519 10.90 0.57 24.63
CA PRO A 519 12.28 1.05 24.55
C PRO A 519 12.45 2.25 23.60
N ILE A 520 11.51 2.51 22.68
CA ILE A 520 11.63 3.52 21.63
C ILE A 520 11.29 4.90 22.19
N VAL A 521 12.10 5.90 21.86
CA VAL A 521 11.84 7.31 22.15
C VAL A 521 11.50 8.06 20.87
N ALA A 522 10.39 8.79 20.87
CA ALA A 522 10.01 9.67 19.78
C ALA A 522 9.97 11.13 20.24
N THR A 523 10.59 12.01 19.48
CA THR A 523 10.52 13.47 19.70
C THR A 523 9.70 14.11 18.60
N LEU A 524 8.64 14.84 19.01
CA LEU A 524 7.77 15.56 18.09
C LEU A 524 7.82 17.06 18.41
N ILE A 525 8.07 17.87 17.42
CA ILE A 525 8.16 19.33 17.58
C ILE A 525 7.34 19.99 16.46
N GLY A 526 6.60 21.03 16.82
CA GLY A 526 5.87 21.78 15.82
C GLY A 526 5.41 23.16 16.28
N SER A 527 5.10 24.00 15.30
CA SER A 527 4.52 25.32 15.51
C SER A 527 3.67 25.77 14.32
N ALA A 528 2.65 26.56 14.63
CA ALA A 528 1.77 27.19 13.66
C ALA A 528 2.33 28.49 13.08
N SER A 529 3.34 29.09 13.72
CA SER A 529 3.80 30.48 13.44
C SER A 529 5.21 30.54 12.88
N VAL A 530 5.57 29.58 12.02
CA VAL A 530 6.91 29.54 11.39
C VAL A 530 6.82 30.04 9.97
N VAL A 531 7.32 31.23 9.71
CA VAL A 531 7.33 31.83 8.37
C VAL A 531 8.09 30.91 7.40
N GLY A 532 7.46 30.56 6.28
CA GLY A 532 8.01 29.62 5.32
C GLY A 532 8.05 28.17 5.82
N GLY A 533 7.12 27.80 6.69
CA GLY A 533 7.04 26.49 7.34
C GLY A 533 7.30 25.29 6.41
N THR A 534 8.05 24.32 6.91
CA THR A 534 8.58 23.19 6.11
C THR A 534 7.62 22.00 5.99
N GLY A 535 6.39 22.13 6.53
CA GLY A 535 5.40 21.06 6.55
C GLY A 535 5.76 19.90 7.50
N MET A 536 5.20 18.73 7.23
CA MET A 536 5.41 17.53 8.04
C MET A 536 6.63 16.74 7.58
N ARG A 537 7.43 16.27 8.55
CA ARG A 537 8.56 15.36 8.32
C ARG A 537 8.59 14.32 9.43
N THR A 538 8.88 13.08 9.11
CA THR A 538 9.00 11.99 10.09
C THR A 538 10.16 11.08 9.69
N SER A 539 11.07 10.81 10.61
CA SER A 539 12.14 9.81 10.49
C SER A 539 12.01 8.77 11.59
N VAL A 540 12.10 7.50 11.22
CA VAL A 540 12.22 6.36 12.14
C VAL A 540 13.55 5.70 11.88
N TRP A 541 14.44 5.67 12.88
CA TRP A 541 15.71 4.96 12.78
C TRP A 541 15.71 3.72 13.63
N GLY A 542 16.36 2.69 13.13
CA GLY A 542 16.50 1.39 13.77
C GLY A 542 17.95 0.90 13.74
N GLU A 543 18.17 -0.31 14.24
CA GLU A 543 19.50 -0.92 14.34
C GLU A 543 20.23 -1.04 13.00
N LYS A 544 19.48 -1.17 11.89
CA LYS A 544 20.02 -1.47 10.55
C LYS A 544 19.76 -0.37 9.52
N GLY A 545 19.07 0.71 9.89
CA GLY A 545 18.77 1.76 8.93
C GLY A 545 17.76 2.79 9.41
N GLU A 546 17.27 3.59 8.46
CA GLU A 546 16.32 4.67 8.66
C GLU A 546 15.24 4.66 7.59
N VAL A 547 14.02 4.96 7.97
CA VAL A 547 12.91 5.32 7.07
C VAL A 547 12.56 6.78 7.31
N ALA A 548 12.56 7.61 6.27
CA ALA A 548 12.19 9.02 6.37
C ALA A 548 11.04 9.36 5.41
N LEU A 549 10.00 9.99 5.97
CA LEU A 549 8.92 10.67 5.27
C LEU A 549 9.23 12.17 5.27
N THR A 550 9.89 12.61 4.23
CA THR A 550 10.15 14.03 3.91
C THR A 550 9.23 14.42 2.75
N PRO A 551 9.43 15.51 2.00
CA PRO A 551 8.71 15.68 0.73
C PRO A 551 8.81 14.49 -0.23
N GLY A 552 9.78 13.54 -0.01
CA GLY A 552 9.87 12.20 -0.60
C GLY A 552 9.72 11.08 0.42
N PHE A 553 9.89 9.85 -0.02
CA PHE A 553 10.13 8.68 0.83
C PHE A 553 11.60 8.27 0.68
N ARG A 554 12.28 8.04 1.81
CA ARG A 554 13.68 7.64 1.85
C ARG A 554 13.85 6.46 2.78
N LEU A 555 14.49 5.41 2.29
CA LEU A 555 14.91 4.26 3.08
C LEU A 555 16.42 4.13 3.02
N VAL A 556 17.07 4.14 4.18
CA VAL A 556 18.52 3.97 4.32
C VAL A 556 18.76 2.66 5.03
N ARG A 557 19.60 1.78 4.45
CA ARG A 557 20.00 0.51 5.07
C ARG A 557 21.48 0.51 5.34
N ARG A 558 21.88 -0.10 6.46
CA ARG A 558 23.29 -0.31 6.77
C ARG A 558 23.86 -1.38 5.85
N ALA A 559 24.85 -1.01 5.03
CA ALA A 559 25.60 -1.98 4.28
C ALA A 559 26.55 -2.75 5.20
N PRO A 560 26.81 -4.06 4.98
CA PRO A 560 27.76 -4.83 5.79
C PRO A 560 29.18 -4.27 5.78
N LEU A 561 29.60 -3.68 4.66
CA LEU A 561 30.92 -3.05 4.45
C LEU A 561 30.75 -1.94 3.38
N GLY A 562 30.75 -0.68 3.79
CA GLY A 562 30.78 0.43 2.86
C GLY A 562 29.86 1.61 3.23
N PRO A 563 29.92 2.71 2.45
CA PRO A 563 29.05 3.85 2.65
C PRO A 563 27.60 3.48 2.40
N VAL A 564 26.71 3.99 3.25
CA VAL A 564 25.28 3.81 3.14
C VAL A 564 24.76 4.68 1.99
N ALA A 565 24.19 4.07 0.96
CA ALA A 565 23.45 4.80 -0.07
C ALA A 565 21.96 4.87 0.31
N PRO A 566 21.33 6.05 0.30
CA PRO A 566 19.90 6.16 0.49
C PRO A 566 19.16 5.69 -0.76
N ASP A 567 18.15 4.86 -0.58
CA ASP A 567 17.17 4.57 -1.62
C ASP A 567 16.10 5.68 -1.58
N ASP A 568 16.22 6.68 -2.43
CA ASP A 568 15.19 7.69 -2.62
C ASP A 568 14.13 7.16 -3.59
N TYR A 569 12.91 7.01 -3.10
CA TYR A 569 11.79 6.56 -3.93
C TYR A 569 11.06 7.76 -4.51
N PRO A 570 10.82 7.81 -5.83
CA PRO A 570 10.06 8.89 -6.44
C PRO A 570 8.66 8.95 -5.84
N VAL A 571 8.25 10.14 -5.46
CA VAL A 571 6.89 10.39 -4.97
C VAL A 571 6.00 10.53 -6.19
N PRO A 572 4.87 9.80 -6.27
CA PRO A 572 3.85 10.09 -7.26
C PRO A 572 3.43 11.57 -7.12
N THR A 573 3.67 12.36 -8.15
CA THR A 573 3.22 13.75 -8.19
C THR A 573 1.70 13.77 -8.26
N ALA A 574 1.05 14.33 -7.25
CA ALA A 574 -0.39 14.59 -7.17
C ALA A 574 -1.31 13.41 -6.82
N ILE A 575 -1.05 12.73 -5.68
CA ILE A 575 -2.13 11.95 -5.05
C ILE A 575 -2.85 12.89 -4.08
N ASP A 576 -4.13 13.15 -4.34
CA ASP A 576 -4.99 13.76 -3.34
C ASP A 576 -5.32 12.71 -2.27
N LEU A 577 -4.68 12.84 -1.10
CA LEU A 577 -4.83 11.90 0.01
C LEU A 577 -6.27 11.87 0.55
N ARG A 578 -7.02 12.98 0.44
CA ARG A 578 -8.43 13.02 0.84
C ARG A 578 -9.30 12.23 -0.12
N THR A 579 -9.13 12.42 -1.43
CA THR A 579 -9.82 11.63 -2.47
C THR A 579 -9.58 10.14 -2.27
N THR A 580 -8.35 9.75 -1.97
CA THR A 580 -8.00 8.36 -1.66
C THR A 580 -8.70 7.86 -0.38
N ALA A 581 -8.76 8.67 0.66
CA ALA A 581 -9.43 8.30 1.91
C ALA A 581 -10.94 8.10 1.72
N PHE A 582 -11.62 8.97 0.95
CA PHE A 582 -13.05 8.80 0.63
C PHE A 582 -13.31 7.55 -0.20
N THR A 583 -12.51 7.32 -1.23
CA THR A 583 -12.58 6.09 -2.05
C THR A 583 -12.44 4.84 -1.19
N ARG A 584 -11.45 4.80 -0.28
CA ARG A 584 -11.22 3.66 0.60
C ARG A 584 -12.34 3.47 1.62
N PHE A 585 -12.86 4.56 2.19
CA PHE A 585 -14.02 4.50 3.08
C PHE A 585 -15.27 3.98 2.35
N ALA A 586 -15.54 4.45 1.13
CA ALA A 586 -16.63 3.97 0.30
C ALA A 586 -16.51 2.46 0.01
N ARG A 587 -15.31 1.98 -0.28
CA ARG A 587 -15.02 0.54 -0.44
C ARG A 587 -15.27 -0.23 0.85
N ALA A 588 -14.79 0.28 2.00
CA ALA A 588 -15.00 -0.36 3.30
C ALA A 588 -16.49 -0.50 3.65
N VAL A 589 -17.30 0.52 3.35
CA VAL A 589 -18.76 0.46 3.50
C VAL A 589 -19.36 -0.60 2.59
N ARG A 590 -19.02 -0.59 1.30
CA ARG A 590 -19.58 -1.48 0.28
C ARG A 590 -19.21 -2.95 0.53
N ASP A 591 -17.94 -3.19 0.84
CA ASP A 591 -17.40 -4.54 0.99
C ASP A 591 -17.60 -5.10 2.42
N GLY A 592 -18.11 -4.30 3.33
CA GLY A 592 -18.29 -4.67 4.73
C GLY A 592 -16.97 -4.83 5.49
N THR A 593 -15.85 -4.30 4.97
CA THR A 593 -14.52 -4.41 5.56
C THR A 593 -14.27 -3.32 6.62
N PRO A 594 -13.24 -3.46 7.49
CA PRO A 594 -12.83 -2.39 8.38
C PRO A 594 -12.41 -1.12 7.63
N VAL A 595 -12.63 0.04 8.22
CA VAL A 595 -12.11 1.33 7.74
C VAL A 595 -10.64 1.48 8.09
N ASP A 596 -9.90 2.31 7.35
CA ASP A 596 -8.45 2.52 7.56
C ASP A 596 -8.13 3.08 8.94
N VAL A 597 -8.95 4.01 9.43
CA VAL A 597 -8.80 4.65 10.74
C VAL A 597 -10.15 4.64 11.45
N THR A 598 -10.25 3.83 12.48
CA THR A 598 -11.48 3.74 13.30
C THR A 598 -11.58 4.91 14.27
N ILE A 599 -12.79 5.13 14.81
CA ILE A 599 -12.97 6.08 15.94
C ILE A 599 -12.11 5.65 17.15
N ALA A 600 -11.89 4.36 17.37
CA ALA A 600 -11.02 3.85 18.43
C ALA A 600 -9.54 4.21 18.18
N ASP A 601 -9.06 4.22 16.93
CA ASP A 601 -7.73 4.71 16.59
C ASP A 601 -7.60 6.22 16.87
N GLY A 602 -8.59 6.99 16.44
CA GLY A 602 -8.67 8.43 16.72
C GLY A 602 -8.68 8.73 18.22
N LEU A 603 -9.43 7.95 19.01
CA LEU A 603 -9.46 8.06 20.47
C LEU A 603 -8.08 7.83 21.09
N ARG A 604 -7.35 6.79 20.68
CA ARG A 604 -5.98 6.53 21.17
C ARG A 604 -5.01 7.66 20.81
N THR A 605 -5.11 8.21 19.60
CA THR A 605 -4.34 9.40 19.21
C THR A 605 -4.69 10.60 20.08
N GLN A 606 -5.96 10.83 20.34
CA GLN A 606 -6.43 11.94 21.17
C GLN A 606 -6.06 11.77 22.66
N ALA A 607 -5.92 10.54 23.15
CA ALA A 607 -5.43 10.30 24.51
C ALA A 607 -3.97 10.76 24.69
N VAL A 608 -3.14 10.62 23.65
CA VAL A 608 -1.77 11.15 23.65
C VAL A 608 -1.76 12.67 23.66
N VAL A 609 -2.69 13.31 22.92
CA VAL A 609 -2.88 14.77 22.95
C VAL A 609 -3.28 15.24 24.36
N ALA A 610 -4.26 14.58 24.98
CA ALA A 610 -4.70 14.90 26.34
C ALA A 610 -3.58 14.72 27.37
N ALA A 611 -2.81 13.61 27.24
CA ALA A 611 -1.64 13.38 28.08
C ALA A 611 -0.56 14.45 27.87
N GLY A 612 -0.41 14.96 26.65
CA GLY A 612 0.50 16.07 26.34
C GLY A 612 0.12 17.35 27.08
N TYR A 613 -1.15 17.76 27.02
CA TYR A 613 -1.63 18.93 27.77
C TYR A 613 -1.46 18.75 29.28
N GLU A 614 -1.76 17.55 29.77
CA GLU A 614 -1.64 17.27 31.22
C GLU A 614 -0.18 17.20 31.66
N ALA A 615 0.73 16.65 30.84
CA ALA A 615 2.15 16.63 31.11
C ALA A 615 2.77 18.03 31.18
N ALA A 616 2.40 18.91 30.23
CA ALA A 616 2.82 20.31 30.24
C ALA A 616 2.30 21.06 31.48
N ARG A 617 1.06 20.80 31.89
CA ARG A 617 0.46 21.40 33.10
C ARG A 617 1.15 20.94 34.38
N LEU A 618 1.50 19.64 34.47
CA LEU A 618 2.05 19.02 35.68
C LEU A 618 3.59 19.09 35.76
N GLY A 619 4.28 19.42 34.67
CA GLY A 619 5.74 19.37 34.58
C GLY A 619 6.31 17.96 34.78
N ARG A 620 5.54 16.91 34.49
CA ARG A 620 5.93 15.51 34.63
C ARG A 620 5.30 14.62 33.56
N ALA A 621 5.84 13.41 33.44
CA ALA A 621 5.31 12.43 32.51
C ALA A 621 3.89 11.98 32.84
N VAL A 622 3.08 11.76 31.80
CA VAL A 622 1.71 11.24 31.90
C VAL A 622 1.56 9.99 31.02
N ASP A 623 0.83 9.00 31.55
CA ASP A 623 0.48 7.78 30.83
C ASP A 623 -0.89 7.95 30.12
N PRO A 624 -0.94 7.92 28.77
CA PRO A 624 -2.19 8.08 28.05
C PRO A 624 -3.21 6.96 28.33
N ALA A 625 -2.76 5.74 28.65
CA ALA A 625 -3.64 4.61 28.92
C ALA A 625 -4.48 4.84 30.17
N ARG A 626 -3.91 5.43 31.22
CA ARG A 626 -4.65 5.78 32.45
C ARG A 626 -5.79 6.75 32.16
N LEU A 627 -5.55 7.72 31.29
CA LEU A 627 -6.59 8.69 30.88
C LEU A 627 -7.71 8.01 30.06
N LEU A 628 -7.39 6.98 29.28
CA LEU A 628 -8.39 6.18 28.54
C LEU A 628 -9.32 5.41 29.49
N ASP A 629 -8.79 4.90 30.61
CA ASP A 629 -9.54 4.13 31.60
C ASP A 629 -10.36 5.04 32.56
N GLY A 630 -10.21 6.35 32.50
CA GLY A 630 -10.91 7.32 33.34
C GLY A 630 -10.20 7.63 34.64
N GLY A 631 -8.93 7.22 34.77
CA GLY A 631 -8.07 7.59 35.87
C GLY A 631 -7.62 9.05 35.81
N GLU A 632 -7.20 9.59 36.95
CA GLU A 632 -6.47 10.85 37.01
C GLU A 632 -5.01 10.66 36.55
N ALA A 633 -4.42 11.71 36.01
CA ALA A 633 -3.08 11.73 35.42
C ALA A 633 -1.95 11.48 36.41
#